data_8ace5789770f57d2f5c63e3460a5f012
#
_entry.id   8ace5789770f57d2f5c63e3460a5f012
#
_cell.length_a   1.000
_cell.length_b   1.000
_cell.length_c   1.000
_cell.angle_alpha   90.00
_cell.angle_beta   90.00
_cell.angle_gamma   90.00
#
_symmetry.space_group_name_H-M   'P 1'
#
loop_
_entity.id
_entity.type
_entity.pdbx_description
1 polymer ?
#
loop_
_entity_poly.entity_id
_entity_poly.type
_entity_poly.pdbx_seq_one_letter_code
_entity_poly.pdbx_strand_id
1 'polypeptide(L)'
;MIVLRAINLQKQYQLGDIKINALNGLNFSVENGEFVAIMGPSGSGKSTLLHLLGGLDNATSGDVTLSGKDFSNLLDRQMTLTRRRNIGFVFQFFNLLPTLSAEENILLPIMIDGKKIEDYQEKVDRLVGLVGLSGRKDHKPDQLSGGEQQRVAIARALITEPAILLADEPTGNLDTKTGKLIMSLLRRSCDDLGQTTIVVTHDPRAASYADRVVFLRDGKQENEIFFDEISTNTDRVRIIMSIMEQIEI
;
A
#
# COMPACT_ATOMS: atom_id res chain seq x y z
N MET A 1 3.75 4.25 18.22
CA MET A 1 4.18 2.81 18.40
C MET A 1 4.46 2.22 17.03
N ILE A 2 5.64 1.59 16.85
CA ILE A 2 6.03 1.00 15.54
C ILE A 2 5.14 -0.22 15.27
N VAL A 3 4.45 -0.22 14.12
CA VAL A 3 3.61 -1.32 13.62
C VAL A 3 4.38 -2.23 12.66
N LEU A 4 5.26 -1.65 11.85
CA LEU A 4 6.10 -2.37 10.90
C LEU A 4 7.56 -1.94 11.04
N ARG A 5 8.47 -2.91 10.99
CA ARG A 5 9.92 -2.67 11.03
C ARG A 5 10.63 -3.62 10.06
N ALA A 6 11.55 -3.09 9.29
CA ALA A 6 12.53 -3.84 8.50
C ALA A 6 13.93 -3.49 8.99
N ILE A 7 14.79 -4.49 9.17
CA ILE A 7 16.15 -4.33 9.68
C ILE A 7 17.12 -4.98 8.71
N ASN A 8 18.08 -4.19 8.22
CA ASN A 8 19.15 -4.62 7.31
C ASN A 8 18.63 -5.45 6.12
N LEU A 9 17.49 -5.02 5.55
CA LEU A 9 16.75 -5.78 4.54
C LEU A 9 17.52 -5.81 3.22
N GLN A 10 17.81 -7.01 2.72
CA GLN A 10 18.50 -7.23 1.46
C GLN A 10 17.66 -8.11 0.55
N LYS A 11 17.65 -7.78 -0.73
CA LYS A 11 17.05 -8.64 -1.76
C LYS A 11 17.93 -8.71 -2.98
N GLN A 12 18.33 -9.92 -3.33
CA GLN A 12 19.06 -10.22 -4.55
C GLN A 12 18.22 -11.15 -5.41
N TYR A 13 18.05 -10.80 -6.67
CA TYR A 13 17.50 -11.69 -7.69
C TYR A 13 18.61 -12.27 -8.53
N GLN A 14 18.46 -13.52 -8.94
CA GLN A 14 19.38 -14.18 -9.87
C GLN A 14 18.67 -14.40 -11.21
N LEU A 15 19.22 -13.84 -12.25
CA LEU A 15 18.73 -14.00 -13.63
C LEU A 15 19.84 -14.65 -14.48
N GLY A 16 19.83 -15.98 -14.56
CA GLY A 16 20.97 -16.72 -15.11
C GLY A 16 22.22 -16.48 -14.27
N ASP A 17 23.30 -15.99 -14.90
CA ASP A 17 24.56 -15.64 -14.23
C ASP A 17 24.60 -14.23 -13.65
N ILE A 18 23.57 -13.41 -13.91
CA ILE A 18 23.53 -12.02 -13.44
C ILE A 18 22.82 -11.95 -12.08
N LYS A 19 23.48 -11.28 -11.12
CA LYS A 19 22.91 -10.97 -9.81
C LYS A 19 22.48 -9.52 -9.77
N ILE A 20 21.23 -9.28 -9.44
CA ILE A 20 20.65 -7.95 -9.31
C ILE A 20 20.32 -7.71 -7.84
N ASN A 21 21.00 -6.75 -7.21
CA ASN A 21 20.71 -6.34 -5.84
C ASN A 21 19.58 -5.30 -5.86
N ALA A 22 18.38 -5.73 -5.58
CA ALA A 22 17.20 -4.86 -5.55
C ALA A 22 17.09 -4.05 -4.24
N LEU A 23 17.57 -4.62 -3.12
CA LEU A 23 17.72 -3.90 -1.85
C LEU A 23 19.07 -4.22 -1.20
N ASN A 24 19.68 -3.20 -0.60
CA ASN A 24 21.07 -3.23 -0.13
C ASN A 24 21.20 -2.83 1.36
N GLY A 25 20.59 -3.61 2.26
CA GLY A 25 20.70 -3.38 3.71
C GLY A 25 19.82 -2.24 4.22
N LEU A 26 18.58 -2.16 3.71
CA LEU A 26 17.64 -1.11 4.06
C LEU A 26 17.11 -1.29 5.49
N ASN A 27 17.09 -0.19 6.26
CA ASN A 27 16.35 -0.09 7.51
C ASN A 27 15.14 0.81 7.31
N PHE A 28 13.97 0.35 7.75
CA PHE A 28 12.71 1.08 7.55
C PHE A 28 11.73 0.76 8.68
N SER A 29 10.98 1.73 9.14
CA SER A 29 9.95 1.51 10.14
C SER A 29 8.78 2.44 9.91
N VAL A 30 7.58 2.00 10.33
CA VAL A 30 6.34 2.77 10.23
C VAL A 30 5.61 2.73 11.56
N GLU A 31 5.13 3.87 12.01
CA GLU A 31 4.33 3.99 13.21
C GLU A 31 2.85 3.70 12.94
N ASN A 32 2.13 3.34 13.99
CA ASN A 32 0.70 3.09 13.89
C ASN A 32 -0.04 4.38 13.50
N GLY A 33 -0.90 4.30 12.49
CA GLY A 33 -1.66 5.44 11.97
C GLY A 33 -0.84 6.39 11.08
N GLU A 34 0.42 6.07 10.77
CA GLU A 34 1.27 6.87 9.89
C GLU A 34 0.94 6.62 8.41
N PHE A 35 0.93 7.67 7.59
CA PHE A 35 0.87 7.58 6.15
C PHE A 35 2.25 7.87 5.54
N VAL A 36 2.92 6.86 5.01
CA VAL A 36 4.25 6.96 4.41
C VAL A 36 4.17 6.83 2.90
N ALA A 37 4.85 7.71 2.17
CA ALA A 37 5.09 7.54 0.74
C ALA A 37 6.54 7.08 0.50
N ILE A 38 6.73 6.12 -0.39
CA ILE A 38 8.04 5.66 -0.87
C ILE A 38 8.19 6.09 -2.31
N MET A 39 9.19 6.92 -2.59
CA MET A 39 9.50 7.46 -3.90
C MET A 39 10.87 7.01 -4.41
N GLY A 40 11.11 7.19 -5.69
CA GLY A 40 12.40 6.90 -6.34
C GLY A 40 12.24 6.56 -7.83
N PRO A 41 13.32 6.50 -8.60
CA PRO A 41 13.28 6.18 -10.03
C PRO A 41 12.82 4.75 -10.28
N SER A 42 12.51 4.42 -11.52
CA SER A 42 12.26 3.03 -11.92
C SER A 42 13.48 2.17 -11.60
N GLY A 43 13.25 0.98 -11.03
CA GLY A 43 14.33 0.07 -10.64
C GLY A 43 14.99 0.37 -9.28
N SER A 44 14.59 1.41 -8.55
CA SER A 44 15.20 1.75 -7.24
C SER A 44 14.88 0.77 -6.10
N GLY A 45 14.00 -0.22 -6.33
CA GLY A 45 13.65 -1.24 -5.32
C GLY A 45 12.32 -1.01 -4.59
N LYS A 46 11.51 -0.01 -4.95
CA LYS A 46 10.24 0.34 -4.26
C LYS A 46 9.24 -0.81 -4.18
N SER A 47 8.85 -1.38 -5.33
CA SER A 47 7.89 -2.50 -5.36
C SER A 47 8.49 -3.74 -4.70
N THR A 48 9.80 -3.97 -4.84
CA THR A 48 10.50 -5.04 -4.10
C THR A 48 10.38 -4.83 -2.60
N LEU A 49 10.64 -3.61 -2.11
CA LEU A 49 10.46 -3.29 -0.69
C LEU A 49 9.02 -3.56 -0.26
N LEU A 50 8.04 -3.04 -1.01
CA LEU A 50 6.61 -3.24 -0.69
C LEU A 50 6.24 -4.73 -0.63
N HIS A 51 6.74 -5.55 -1.56
CA HIS A 51 6.49 -6.99 -1.59
C HIS A 51 7.11 -7.71 -0.39
N LEU A 52 8.30 -7.33 0.03
CA LEU A 52 8.94 -7.90 1.23
C LEU A 52 8.20 -7.49 2.51
N LEU A 53 7.83 -6.20 2.64
CA LEU A 53 7.04 -5.69 3.77
C LEU A 53 5.67 -6.35 3.85
N GLY A 54 5.12 -6.73 2.70
CA GLY A 54 3.85 -7.45 2.58
C GLY A 54 3.96 -8.97 2.65
N GLY A 55 5.16 -9.53 2.75
CA GLY A 55 5.40 -10.97 2.74
C GLY A 55 4.96 -11.66 1.45
N LEU A 56 4.91 -10.93 0.32
CA LEU A 56 4.65 -11.49 -1.01
C LEU A 56 5.91 -12.13 -1.61
N ASP A 57 7.08 -11.70 -1.13
CA ASP A 57 8.38 -12.25 -1.48
C ASP A 57 9.22 -12.40 -0.20
N ASN A 58 10.28 -13.19 -0.27
CA ASN A 58 11.18 -13.42 0.86
C ASN A 58 12.46 -12.58 0.71
N ALA A 59 12.95 -12.03 1.81
CA ALA A 59 14.24 -11.36 1.85
C ALA A 59 15.39 -12.37 1.59
N THR A 60 16.48 -11.90 0.98
CA THR A 60 17.72 -12.68 0.90
C THR A 60 18.42 -12.67 2.26
N SER A 61 18.36 -11.55 2.99
CA SER A 61 18.80 -11.41 4.37
C SER A 61 18.13 -10.20 5.02
N GLY A 62 18.21 -10.12 6.35
CA GLY A 62 17.51 -9.11 7.13
C GLY A 62 16.09 -9.57 7.48
N ASP A 63 15.41 -8.81 8.33
CA ASP A 63 14.17 -9.21 8.96
C ASP A 63 13.07 -8.18 8.75
N VAL A 64 11.82 -8.66 8.64
CA VAL A 64 10.61 -7.84 8.63
C VAL A 64 9.72 -8.26 9.79
N THR A 65 9.32 -7.31 10.62
CA THR A 65 8.39 -7.53 11.73
C THR A 65 7.13 -6.69 11.53
N LEU A 66 5.96 -7.31 11.58
CA LEU A 66 4.65 -6.64 11.54
C LEU A 66 3.85 -6.96 12.81
N SER A 67 3.47 -5.94 13.56
CA SER A 67 2.70 -6.08 14.82
C SER A 67 3.30 -7.13 15.76
N GLY A 68 4.63 -7.13 15.90
CA GLY A 68 5.38 -8.06 16.75
C GLY A 68 5.59 -9.46 16.15
N LYS A 69 5.12 -9.74 14.94
CA LYS A 69 5.35 -11.01 14.25
C LYS A 69 6.53 -10.86 13.29
N ASP A 70 7.58 -11.61 13.53
CA ASP A 70 8.76 -11.68 12.67
C ASP A 70 8.51 -12.65 11.52
N PHE A 71 8.61 -12.14 10.27
CA PHE A 71 8.32 -12.92 9.06
C PHE A 71 9.32 -14.05 8.81
N SER A 72 10.59 -13.88 9.23
CA SER A 72 11.63 -14.91 9.08
C SER A 72 11.33 -16.19 9.86
N ASN A 73 10.52 -16.07 10.92
CA ASN A 73 10.14 -17.18 11.80
C ASN A 73 8.77 -17.81 11.44
N LEU A 74 8.09 -17.30 10.40
CA LEU A 74 6.76 -17.80 10.02
C LEU A 74 6.88 -18.94 9.00
N LEU A 75 6.15 -20.03 9.24
CA LEU A 75 5.90 -21.04 8.23
C LEU A 75 4.97 -20.48 7.14
N ASP A 76 4.99 -21.04 5.92
CA ASP A 76 4.19 -20.58 4.77
C ASP A 76 2.68 -20.43 5.09
N ARG A 77 2.14 -21.39 5.86
CA ARG A 77 0.74 -21.30 6.32
C ARG A 77 0.49 -20.10 7.24
N GLN A 78 1.42 -19.82 8.15
CA GLN A 78 1.31 -18.70 9.08
C GLN A 78 1.47 -17.36 8.35
N MET A 79 2.42 -17.29 7.39
CA MET A 79 2.59 -16.14 6.53
C MET A 79 1.32 -15.87 5.70
N THR A 80 0.71 -16.90 5.12
CA THR A 80 -0.55 -16.78 4.36
C THR A 80 -1.68 -16.23 5.22
N LEU A 81 -1.82 -16.70 6.47
CA LEU A 81 -2.81 -16.17 7.41
C LEU A 81 -2.48 -14.74 7.84
N THR A 82 -1.21 -14.41 8.05
CA THR A 82 -0.76 -13.07 8.42
C THR A 82 -1.07 -12.08 7.29
N ARG A 83 -0.74 -12.40 6.02
CA ARG A 83 -1.12 -11.58 4.88
C ARG A 83 -2.62 -11.34 4.80
N ARG A 84 -3.40 -12.41 4.85
CA ARG A 84 -4.86 -12.34 4.72
C ARG A 84 -5.51 -11.44 5.77
N ARG A 85 -5.02 -11.49 7.01
CA ARG A 85 -5.68 -10.87 8.15
C ARG A 85 -5.09 -9.53 8.58
N ASN A 86 -3.81 -9.31 8.29
CA ASN A 86 -3.08 -8.16 8.83
C ASN A 86 -2.55 -7.20 7.73
N ILE A 87 -2.66 -7.56 6.45
CA ILE A 87 -2.12 -6.75 5.36
C ILE A 87 -3.20 -6.54 4.30
N GLY A 88 -3.52 -5.27 4.02
CA GLY A 88 -4.34 -4.88 2.88
C GLY A 88 -3.46 -4.51 1.70
N PHE A 89 -3.77 -5.00 0.51
CA PHE A 89 -3.06 -4.64 -0.72
C PHE A 89 -3.95 -3.87 -1.69
N VAL A 90 -3.42 -2.78 -2.23
CA VAL A 90 -3.98 -2.00 -3.33
C VAL A 90 -2.95 -1.95 -4.45
N PHE A 91 -3.31 -2.44 -5.63
CA PHE A 91 -2.42 -2.52 -6.79
C PHE A 91 -2.82 -1.53 -7.87
N GLN A 92 -1.89 -1.22 -8.76
CA GLN A 92 -2.11 -0.36 -9.93
C GLN A 92 -3.19 -0.92 -10.88
N PHE A 93 -3.29 -2.25 -11.03
CA PHE A 93 -4.25 -2.95 -11.90
C PHE A 93 -5.46 -3.51 -11.14
N PHE A 94 -5.90 -2.89 -10.08
CA PHE A 94 -7.10 -3.18 -9.26
C PHE A 94 -7.23 -4.66 -8.82
N ASN A 95 -6.90 -5.63 -9.64
CA ASN A 95 -6.94 -7.08 -9.38
C ASN A 95 -8.30 -7.55 -8.84
N LEU A 96 -9.39 -7.05 -9.44
CA LEU A 96 -10.75 -7.50 -9.14
C LEU A 96 -11.06 -8.79 -9.91
N LEU A 97 -11.84 -9.66 -9.29
CA LEU A 97 -12.37 -10.85 -9.97
C LEU A 97 -13.53 -10.42 -10.88
N PRO A 98 -13.43 -10.62 -12.21
CA PRO A 98 -14.40 -10.07 -13.16
C PRO A 98 -15.78 -10.75 -13.08
N THR A 99 -15.86 -11.94 -12.50
CA THR A 99 -17.10 -12.70 -12.32
C THR A 99 -17.90 -12.24 -11.09
N LEU A 100 -17.27 -11.54 -10.16
CA LEU A 100 -17.86 -11.09 -8.91
C LEU A 100 -18.31 -9.62 -9.01
N SER A 101 -19.41 -9.28 -8.31
CA SER A 101 -19.84 -7.89 -8.12
C SER A 101 -18.84 -7.08 -7.29
N ALA A 102 -19.04 -5.75 -7.18
CA ALA A 102 -18.25 -4.88 -6.33
C ALA A 102 -18.31 -5.35 -4.85
N GLU A 103 -19.49 -5.64 -4.35
CA GLU A 103 -19.69 -6.12 -2.98
C GLU A 103 -19.02 -7.47 -2.74
N GLU A 104 -19.17 -8.42 -3.66
CA GLU A 104 -18.53 -9.74 -3.58
C GLU A 104 -17.01 -9.64 -3.64
N ASN A 105 -16.45 -8.73 -4.46
CA ASN A 105 -15.01 -8.44 -4.48
C ASN A 105 -14.54 -7.89 -3.13
N ILE A 106 -15.30 -7.00 -2.49
CA ILE A 106 -14.98 -6.46 -1.16
C ILE A 106 -15.00 -7.58 -0.11
N LEU A 107 -15.98 -8.47 -0.16
CA LEU A 107 -16.15 -9.58 0.78
C LEU A 107 -15.17 -10.75 0.55
N LEU A 108 -14.49 -10.79 -0.59
CA LEU A 108 -13.63 -11.91 -0.97
C LEU A 108 -12.62 -12.34 0.12
N PRO A 109 -11.91 -11.42 0.83
CA PRO A 109 -10.99 -11.83 1.90
C PRO A 109 -11.69 -12.54 3.06
N ILE A 110 -12.92 -12.16 3.36
CA ILE A 110 -13.75 -12.75 4.42
C ILE A 110 -14.20 -14.16 4.02
N MET A 111 -14.62 -14.32 2.76
CA MET A 111 -15.01 -15.61 2.18
C MET A 111 -13.84 -16.60 2.19
N ILE A 112 -12.65 -16.16 1.76
CA ILE A 112 -11.43 -16.98 1.76
C ILE A 112 -11.00 -17.36 3.19
N ASP A 113 -11.24 -16.49 4.17
CA ASP A 113 -10.93 -16.78 5.60
C ASP A 113 -11.96 -17.71 6.25
N GLY A 114 -13.02 -18.11 5.52
CA GLY A 114 -14.07 -19.01 5.99
C GLY A 114 -15.00 -18.40 7.03
N LYS A 115 -15.08 -17.06 7.09
CA LYS A 115 -15.95 -16.34 7.99
C LYS A 115 -17.36 -16.18 7.40
N LYS A 116 -18.37 -16.02 8.25
CA LYS A 116 -19.74 -15.79 7.80
C LYS A 116 -19.88 -14.38 7.24
N ILE A 117 -20.41 -14.28 6.03
CA ILE A 117 -20.57 -13.00 5.31
C ILE A 117 -21.58 -12.10 6.04
N GLU A 118 -22.61 -12.70 6.61
CA GLU A 118 -23.68 -12.00 7.30
C GLU A 118 -23.15 -11.13 8.46
N ASP A 119 -22.08 -11.57 9.12
CA ASP A 119 -21.44 -10.84 10.22
C ASP A 119 -20.70 -9.59 9.76
N TYR A 120 -20.51 -9.42 8.43
CA TYR A 120 -19.75 -8.33 7.83
C TYR A 120 -20.60 -7.35 7.03
N GLN A 121 -21.93 -7.52 6.94
CA GLN A 121 -22.78 -6.70 6.10
C GLN A 121 -22.74 -5.22 6.47
N GLU A 122 -22.88 -4.89 7.76
CA GLU A 122 -22.78 -3.50 8.24
C GLU A 122 -21.42 -2.87 7.91
N LYS A 123 -20.36 -3.67 7.98
CA LYS A 123 -19.02 -3.20 7.65
C LYS A 123 -18.84 -2.92 6.15
N VAL A 124 -19.37 -3.81 5.30
CA VAL A 124 -19.41 -3.60 3.85
C VAL A 124 -20.17 -2.30 3.53
N ASP A 125 -21.35 -2.11 4.09
CA ASP A 125 -22.18 -0.91 3.89
C ASP A 125 -21.42 0.37 4.26
N ARG A 126 -20.73 0.34 5.40
CA ARG A 126 -19.88 1.44 5.85
C ARG A 126 -18.71 1.71 4.88
N LEU A 127 -18.00 0.67 4.46
CA LEU A 127 -16.88 0.80 3.52
C LEU A 127 -17.35 1.27 2.14
N VAL A 128 -18.45 0.72 1.63
CA VAL A 128 -19.07 1.14 0.37
C VAL A 128 -19.49 2.61 0.43
N GLY A 129 -20.04 3.05 1.56
CA GLY A 129 -20.32 4.46 1.83
C GLY A 129 -19.05 5.33 1.85
N LEU A 130 -17.99 4.87 2.55
CA LEU A 130 -16.70 5.57 2.63
C LEU A 130 -16.08 5.78 1.25
N VAL A 131 -16.11 4.75 0.38
CA VAL A 131 -15.56 4.82 -0.97
C VAL A 131 -16.54 5.41 -2.01
N GLY A 132 -17.76 5.80 -1.61
CA GLY A 132 -18.75 6.43 -2.48
C GLY A 132 -19.29 5.52 -3.59
N LEU A 133 -19.59 4.25 -3.26
CA LEU A 133 -20.08 3.23 -4.20
C LEU A 133 -21.45 2.66 -3.84
N SER A 134 -22.25 3.35 -3.00
CA SER A 134 -23.56 2.85 -2.52
C SER A 134 -24.53 2.43 -3.63
N GLY A 135 -24.49 3.13 -4.79
CA GLY A 135 -25.31 2.79 -5.95
C GLY A 135 -24.65 1.82 -6.95
N ARG A 136 -23.52 1.19 -6.59
CA ARG A 136 -22.71 0.36 -7.48
C ARG A 136 -22.38 -1.03 -6.92
N LYS A 137 -22.97 -1.43 -5.81
CA LYS A 137 -22.68 -2.70 -5.12
C LYS A 137 -22.78 -3.93 -6.01
N ASP A 138 -23.84 -3.99 -6.82
CA ASP A 138 -24.15 -5.13 -7.69
C ASP A 138 -23.44 -5.10 -9.05
N HIS A 139 -22.71 -4.01 -9.35
CA HIS A 139 -22.01 -3.87 -10.62
C HIS A 139 -20.77 -4.74 -10.66
N LYS A 140 -20.51 -5.37 -11.81
CA LYS A 140 -19.29 -6.11 -12.08
C LYS A 140 -18.17 -5.16 -12.54
N PRO A 141 -16.89 -5.58 -12.48
CA PRO A 141 -15.77 -4.74 -12.87
C PRO A 141 -15.86 -4.11 -14.26
N ASP A 142 -16.42 -4.83 -15.25
CA ASP A 142 -16.65 -4.34 -16.61
C ASP A 142 -17.70 -3.21 -16.72
N GLN A 143 -18.53 -3.05 -15.70
CA GLN A 143 -19.54 -2.02 -15.57
C GLN A 143 -19.07 -0.81 -14.75
N LEU A 144 -17.84 -0.84 -14.26
CA LEU A 144 -17.23 0.17 -13.40
C LEU A 144 -16.11 0.91 -14.14
N SER A 145 -16.03 2.22 -13.96
CA SER A 145 -14.87 3.00 -14.38
C SER A 145 -13.60 2.58 -13.61
N GLY A 146 -12.41 2.88 -14.14
CA GLY A 146 -11.15 2.55 -13.46
C GLY A 146 -11.06 3.11 -12.03
N GLY A 147 -11.54 4.34 -11.82
CA GLY A 147 -11.61 4.93 -10.49
C GLY A 147 -12.62 4.24 -9.55
N GLU A 148 -13.73 3.73 -10.07
CA GLU A 148 -14.67 2.92 -9.28
C GLU A 148 -14.06 1.57 -8.93
N GLN A 149 -13.38 0.91 -9.88
CA GLN A 149 -12.66 -0.33 -9.63
C GLN A 149 -11.58 -0.16 -8.55
N GLN A 150 -10.82 0.94 -8.59
CA GLN A 150 -9.81 1.22 -7.57
C GLN A 150 -10.44 1.44 -6.20
N ARG A 151 -11.59 2.11 -6.13
CA ARG A 151 -12.33 2.27 -4.87
C ARG A 151 -12.85 0.94 -4.31
N VAL A 152 -13.29 0.01 -5.16
CA VAL A 152 -13.61 -1.38 -4.76
C VAL A 152 -12.36 -2.07 -4.20
N ALA A 153 -11.21 -1.96 -4.87
CA ALA A 153 -9.96 -2.56 -4.40
C ALA A 153 -9.52 -2.01 -3.03
N ILE A 154 -9.69 -0.71 -2.79
CA ILE A 154 -9.42 -0.09 -1.47
C ILE A 154 -10.38 -0.64 -0.41
N ALA A 155 -11.69 -0.68 -0.68
CA ALA A 155 -12.66 -1.23 0.27
C ALA A 155 -12.39 -2.70 0.59
N ARG A 156 -12.02 -3.51 -0.44
CA ARG A 156 -11.56 -4.90 -0.27
C ARG A 156 -10.33 -5.00 0.63
N ALA A 157 -9.37 -4.10 0.48
CA ALA A 157 -8.17 -4.10 1.30
C ALA A 157 -8.45 -3.73 2.76
N LEU A 158 -9.49 -2.91 3.03
CA LEU A 158 -9.87 -2.45 4.36
C LEU A 158 -10.84 -3.37 5.11
N ILE A 159 -11.53 -4.31 4.43
CA ILE A 159 -12.59 -5.13 5.05
C ILE A 159 -12.09 -5.98 6.23
N THR A 160 -10.83 -6.40 6.20
CA THR A 160 -10.20 -7.21 7.26
C THR A 160 -9.69 -6.38 8.43
N GLU A 161 -9.77 -5.03 8.39
CA GLU A 161 -9.12 -4.11 9.34
C GLU A 161 -7.63 -4.44 9.49
N PRO A 162 -6.87 -4.35 8.40
CA PRO A 162 -5.49 -4.78 8.41
C PRO A 162 -4.63 -3.85 9.29
N ALA A 163 -3.57 -4.40 9.88
CA ALA A 163 -2.59 -3.61 10.63
C ALA A 163 -1.88 -2.60 9.73
N ILE A 164 -1.77 -2.90 8.43
CA ILE A 164 -1.15 -2.03 7.44
C ILE A 164 -1.80 -2.18 6.05
N LEU A 165 -1.95 -1.05 5.36
CA LEU A 165 -2.35 -0.97 3.96
C LEU A 165 -1.11 -0.68 3.10
N LEU A 166 -0.87 -1.51 2.10
CA LEU A 166 0.25 -1.39 1.15
C LEU A 166 -0.31 -1.10 -0.24
N ALA A 167 0.02 0.05 -0.80
CA ALA A 167 -0.46 0.50 -2.10
C ALA A 167 0.69 0.68 -3.09
N ASP A 168 0.69 -0.11 -4.17
CA ASP A 168 1.68 -0.02 -5.25
C ASP A 168 1.11 0.77 -6.42
N GLU A 169 1.60 1.99 -6.63
CA GLU A 169 1.17 2.93 -7.68
C GLU A 169 -0.37 3.05 -7.79
N PRO A 170 -1.09 3.35 -6.70
CA PRO A 170 -2.56 3.25 -6.66
C PRO A 170 -3.29 4.21 -7.61
N THR A 171 -2.58 5.15 -8.21
CA THR A 171 -3.11 6.16 -9.15
C THR A 171 -2.52 6.03 -10.56
N GLY A 172 -1.60 5.08 -10.79
CA GLY A 172 -0.82 4.99 -12.02
C GLY A 172 -1.65 4.80 -13.31
N ASN A 173 -2.84 4.21 -13.22
CA ASN A 173 -3.74 3.97 -14.34
C ASN A 173 -4.96 4.93 -14.36
N LEU A 174 -4.90 6.04 -13.61
CA LEU A 174 -6.03 6.95 -13.44
C LEU A 174 -5.70 8.36 -13.95
N ASP A 175 -6.73 9.08 -14.38
CA ASP A 175 -6.58 10.50 -14.66
C ASP A 175 -6.30 11.31 -13.37
N THR A 176 -5.76 12.51 -13.53
CA THR A 176 -5.34 13.37 -12.42
C THR A 176 -6.47 13.67 -11.41
N LYS A 177 -7.71 13.85 -11.87
CA LYS A 177 -8.85 14.16 -11.00
C LYS A 177 -9.23 12.93 -10.17
N THR A 178 -9.32 11.78 -10.82
CA THR A 178 -9.61 10.50 -10.17
C THR A 178 -8.48 10.11 -9.22
N GLY A 179 -7.22 10.29 -9.62
CA GLY A 179 -6.05 10.06 -8.77
C GLY A 179 -6.09 10.86 -7.46
N LYS A 180 -6.46 12.15 -7.51
CA LYS A 180 -6.67 12.98 -6.32
C LYS A 180 -7.75 12.41 -5.39
N LEU A 181 -8.86 11.92 -5.96
CA LEU A 181 -9.93 11.29 -5.15
C LEU A 181 -9.44 10.02 -4.45
N ILE A 182 -8.66 9.18 -5.14
CA ILE A 182 -8.07 7.97 -4.56
C ILE A 182 -7.10 8.32 -3.42
N MET A 183 -6.19 9.29 -3.61
CA MET A 183 -5.25 9.69 -2.57
C MET A 183 -5.96 10.33 -1.37
N SER A 184 -6.98 11.16 -1.61
CA SER A 184 -7.82 11.71 -0.53
C SER A 184 -8.56 10.61 0.24
N LEU A 185 -9.00 9.54 -0.44
CA LEU A 185 -9.65 8.42 0.21
C LEU A 185 -8.66 7.63 1.09
N LEU A 186 -7.45 7.37 0.60
CA LEU A 186 -6.39 6.72 1.38
C LEU A 186 -6.00 7.58 2.60
N ARG A 187 -5.87 8.90 2.43
CA ARG A 187 -5.61 9.83 3.55
C ARG A 187 -6.72 9.77 4.60
N ARG A 188 -7.98 9.87 4.16
CA ARG A 188 -9.13 9.75 5.05
C ARG A 188 -9.19 8.42 5.80
N SER A 189 -8.81 7.30 5.15
CA SER A 189 -8.77 6.02 5.87
C SER A 189 -7.71 6.02 6.98
N CYS A 190 -6.62 6.76 6.80
CA CYS A 190 -5.63 6.97 7.85
C CYS A 190 -6.18 7.87 8.97
N ASP A 191 -6.77 9.03 8.63
CA ASP A 191 -7.26 10.02 9.60
C ASP A 191 -8.48 9.52 10.38
N ASP A 192 -9.48 8.97 9.68
CA ASP A 192 -10.77 8.60 10.25
C ASP A 192 -10.77 7.19 10.90
N LEU A 193 -9.95 6.27 10.38
CA LEU A 193 -9.91 4.87 10.82
C LEU A 193 -8.60 4.51 11.55
N GLY A 194 -7.62 5.40 11.61
CA GLY A 194 -6.28 5.12 12.16
C GLY A 194 -5.49 4.11 11.33
N GLN A 195 -5.82 3.97 10.03
CA GLN A 195 -5.20 2.98 9.16
C GLN A 195 -3.76 3.36 8.82
N THR A 196 -2.79 2.55 9.23
CA THR A 196 -1.41 2.71 8.78
C THR A 196 -1.29 2.42 7.30
N THR A 197 -0.69 3.31 6.52
CA THR A 197 -0.66 3.20 5.06
C THR A 197 0.74 3.47 4.50
N ILE A 198 1.22 2.59 3.61
CA ILE A 198 2.40 2.83 2.78
C ILE A 198 1.96 2.91 1.33
N VAL A 199 2.35 3.97 0.64
CA VAL A 199 2.13 4.15 -0.80
C VAL A 199 3.46 4.20 -1.52
N VAL A 200 3.65 3.34 -2.51
CA VAL A 200 4.73 3.47 -3.48
C VAL A 200 4.22 4.30 -4.64
N THR A 201 4.95 5.35 -5.01
CA THR A 201 4.59 6.19 -6.16
C THR A 201 5.81 6.93 -6.70
N HIS A 202 5.74 7.32 -7.98
CA HIS A 202 6.68 8.25 -8.61
C HIS A 202 6.08 9.65 -8.80
N ASP A 203 4.78 9.85 -8.47
CA ASP A 203 4.11 11.14 -8.58
C ASP A 203 4.24 11.96 -7.27
N PRO A 204 4.94 13.14 -7.30
CA PRO A 204 5.05 14.03 -6.14
C PRO A 204 3.71 14.48 -5.57
N ARG A 205 2.66 14.57 -6.42
CA ARG A 205 1.32 14.94 -5.98
C ARG A 205 0.68 13.84 -5.14
N ALA A 206 0.89 12.57 -5.51
CA ALA A 206 0.42 11.45 -4.70
C ALA A 206 1.19 11.40 -3.37
N ALA A 207 2.52 11.55 -3.41
CA ALA A 207 3.34 11.54 -2.20
C ALA A 207 3.03 12.69 -1.24
N SER A 208 2.51 13.84 -1.72
CA SER A 208 2.19 15.00 -0.85
C SER A 208 1.06 14.76 0.16
N TYR A 209 0.32 13.65 0.04
CA TYR A 209 -0.70 13.25 1.02
C TYR A 209 -0.11 12.54 2.25
N ALA A 210 1.15 12.15 2.19
CA ALA A 210 1.82 11.41 3.27
C ALA A 210 2.28 12.35 4.40
N ASP A 211 2.43 11.78 5.59
CA ASP A 211 3.07 12.44 6.74
C ASP A 211 4.59 12.44 6.56
N ARG A 212 5.11 11.41 5.86
CA ARG A 212 6.52 11.22 5.60
C ARG A 212 6.76 10.67 4.20
N VAL A 213 7.81 11.18 3.55
CA VAL A 213 8.25 10.67 2.24
C VAL A 213 9.67 10.13 2.37
N VAL A 214 9.87 8.89 1.95
CA VAL A 214 11.15 8.19 1.90
C VAL A 214 11.58 8.04 0.46
N PHE A 215 12.79 8.46 0.14
CA PHE A 215 13.35 8.37 -1.21
C PHE A 215 14.30 7.19 -1.30
N LEU A 216 14.04 6.30 -2.26
CA LEU A 216 14.89 5.13 -2.55
C LEU A 216 15.68 5.34 -3.83
N ARG A 217 16.98 4.99 -3.78
CA ARG A 217 17.86 4.92 -4.92
C ARG A 217 18.78 3.69 -4.77
N ASP A 218 18.91 2.90 -5.83
CA ASP A 218 19.80 1.71 -5.88
C ASP A 218 19.65 0.75 -4.68
N GLY A 219 18.40 0.54 -4.27
CA GLY A 219 18.07 -0.35 -3.15
C GLY A 219 18.40 0.17 -1.76
N LYS A 220 18.67 1.48 -1.61
CA LYS A 220 18.97 2.15 -0.33
C LYS A 220 18.04 3.33 -0.11
N GLN A 221 17.86 3.71 1.15
CA GLN A 221 17.24 4.97 1.50
C GLN A 221 18.28 6.08 1.29
N GLU A 222 17.97 7.01 0.39
CA GLU A 222 18.83 8.14 0.04
C GLU A 222 18.47 9.38 0.87
N ASN A 223 17.16 9.64 1.02
CA ASN A 223 16.66 10.79 1.76
C ASN A 223 15.31 10.47 2.41
N GLU A 224 14.91 11.32 3.36
CA GLU A 224 13.64 11.23 4.07
C GLU A 224 13.19 12.61 4.49
N ILE A 225 11.90 12.90 4.34
CA ILE A 225 11.29 14.15 4.80
C ILE A 225 10.04 13.87 5.61
N PHE A 226 9.83 14.66 6.66
CA PHE A 226 8.62 14.67 7.47
C PHE A 226 7.86 15.96 7.20
N PHE A 227 6.55 15.86 7.07
CA PHE A 227 5.70 17.03 6.93
C PHE A 227 4.95 17.29 8.23
N ASP A 228 4.90 18.56 8.61
CA ASP A 228 4.04 19.05 9.68
C ASP A 228 2.60 19.28 9.18
N GLU A 229 1.68 19.45 10.11
CA GLU A 229 0.25 19.70 9.82
C GLU A 229 -0.01 21.04 9.12
N ILE A 230 0.94 21.97 9.17
CA ILE A 230 0.78 23.36 8.68
C ILE A 230 1.07 23.46 7.18
N SER A 231 1.86 22.54 6.61
CA SER A 231 2.24 22.61 5.21
C SER A 231 1.09 22.22 4.27
N THR A 232 0.81 23.06 3.26
CA THR A 232 -0.19 22.74 2.24
C THR A 232 0.32 21.66 1.29
N ASN A 233 -0.59 20.91 0.66
CA ASN A 233 -0.19 19.92 -0.35
C ASN A 233 0.65 20.54 -1.48
N THR A 234 0.40 21.81 -1.84
CA THR A 234 1.19 22.51 -2.86
C THR A 234 2.63 22.75 -2.40
N ASP A 235 2.83 23.14 -1.15
CA ASP A 235 4.17 23.34 -0.59
C ASP A 235 4.90 22.02 -0.47
N ARG A 236 4.23 20.96 -0.03
CA ARG A 236 4.77 19.60 0.05
C ARG A 236 5.24 19.11 -1.33
N VAL A 237 4.44 19.32 -2.39
CA VAL A 237 4.84 18.97 -3.77
C VAL A 237 6.12 19.69 -4.18
N ARG A 238 6.24 21.01 -3.89
CA ARG A 238 7.47 21.78 -4.21
C ARG A 238 8.69 21.24 -3.49
N ILE A 239 8.57 20.93 -2.20
CA ILE A 239 9.65 20.37 -1.39
C ILE A 239 10.07 19.00 -1.95
N ILE A 240 9.10 18.12 -2.24
CA ILE A 240 9.36 16.80 -2.83
C ILE A 240 10.13 16.95 -4.16
N MET A 241 9.65 17.81 -5.07
CA MET A 241 10.30 18.04 -6.36
C MET A 241 11.73 18.57 -6.22
N SER A 242 11.95 19.51 -5.29
CA SER A 242 13.30 20.04 -5.03
C SER A 242 14.28 18.96 -4.53
N ILE A 243 13.80 18.02 -3.70
CA ILE A 243 14.64 16.91 -3.24
C ILE A 243 14.88 15.91 -4.39
N MET A 244 13.86 15.61 -5.19
CA MET A 244 14.02 14.75 -6.38
C MET A 244 15.09 15.29 -7.34
N GLU A 245 15.11 16.61 -7.57
CA GLU A 245 16.14 17.27 -8.39
C GLU A 245 17.54 17.14 -7.76
N GLN A 246 17.67 17.28 -6.44
CA GLN A 246 18.95 17.18 -5.73
C GLN A 246 19.54 15.77 -5.74
N ILE A 247 18.68 14.74 -5.68
CA ILE A 247 19.12 13.34 -5.68
C ILE A 247 19.01 12.69 -7.06
N GLU A 248 18.81 13.49 -8.11
CA GLU A 248 18.74 13.05 -9.51
C GLU A 248 17.72 11.93 -9.75
N ILE A 249 16.51 12.08 -9.21
CA ILE A 249 15.37 11.17 -9.40
C ILE A 249 14.34 11.78 -10.36
#